data_478164862b0cf78882c0caea2a503026
#
_entry.id   478164862b0cf78882c0caea2a503026
#
_cell.length_a   1.000
_cell.length_b   1.000
_cell.length_c   1.000
_cell.angle_alpha   90.00
_cell.angle_beta   90.00
_cell.angle_gamma   90.00
#
_symmetry.space_group_name_H-M   'P 1'
#
loop_
_entity.id
_entity.type
_entity.pdbx_description
1 polymer ?
#
loop_
_entity_poly.entity_id
_entity_poly.type
_entity_poly.pdbx_seq_one_letter_code
_entity_poly.pdbx_strand_id
1 'polypeptide(L)'
;MTPLQYRDYVQKVYEQKLHAIDADATISIATRTLAHSNLSMNYASALFGFKNNIAMAPMVVGKKGVRRADLSIDTLSYFKTLEQLPILHSKNQRYCSFLADFTSSFCRQYMAADPLLDDIAVGKRLSRSLGRKHLLTEQQMAAARDSIANDMVRELLFADNEDLKSQQKSADEKMVEMIKTANSSSVYSIIDIDPKMSAEQIFPSIINKYKGKTLLLDFWNTWCMPCRAAMSAIRPLKEQLTDVVYVYIADASSPVGKWGEMIKTISGVHVRLTEEQADALSDLYHFSGIPTYFVVNKEGKITYQTTSFPGVDKLRDCLLYTSDA
;
A
#
# COMPACT_ATOMS: atom_id res chain seq x y z
N MET A 1 26.27 20.81 13.10
CA MET A 1 26.71 19.47 13.54
C MET A 1 27.34 18.78 12.35
N THR A 2 28.61 18.41 12.43
CA THR A 2 29.30 17.65 11.38
C THR A 2 28.82 16.20 11.34
N PRO A 3 29.08 15.45 10.25
CA PRO A 3 28.72 14.03 10.21
C PRO A 3 29.28 13.22 11.39
N LEU A 4 30.55 13.40 11.72
CA LEU A 4 31.18 12.70 12.84
C LEU A 4 30.59 13.11 14.19
N GLN A 5 30.30 14.38 14.41
CA GLN A 5 29.61 14.82 15.65
C GLN A 5 28.20 14.22 15.76
N TYR A 6 27.49 14.07 14.65
CA TYR A 6 26.19 13.42 14.65
C TYR A 6 26.32 11.92 14.96
N ARG A 7 27.26 11.22 14.31
CA ARG A 7 27.56 9.81 14.61
C ARG A 7 27.87 9.61 16.09
N ASP A 8 28.77 10.40 16.64
CA ASP A 8 29.21 10.27 18.04
C ASP A 8 28.05 10.54 19.01
N TYR A 9 27.18 11.50 18.69
CA TYR A 9 25.96 11.76 19.46
C TYR A 9 25.00 10.57 19.41
N VAL A 10 24.72 10.03 18.24
CA VAL A 10 23.79 8.89 18.08
C VAL A 10 24.38 7.64 18.71
N GLN A 11 25.68 7.42 18.61
CA GLN A 11 26.38 6.31 19.29
C GLN A 11 26.25 6.41 20.81
N LYS A 12 26.47 7.58 21.38
CA LYS A 12 26.30 7.80 22.82
C LYS A 12 24.86 7.47 23.29
N VAL A 13 23.86 7.90 22.52
CA VAL A 13 22.46 7.57 22.83
C VAL A 13 22.19 6.07 22.72
N TYR A 14 22.77 5.40 21.72
CA TYR A 14 22.69 3.96 21.58
C TYR A 14 23.28 3.22 22.79
N GLU A 15 24.50 3.57 23.18
CA GLU A 15 25.21 2.95 24.32
C GLU A 15 24.45 3.15 25.65
N GLN A 16 23.89 4.34 25.88
CA GLN A 16 23.08 4.62 27.06
C GLN A 16 21.82 3.74 27.12
N LYS A 17 21.13 3.59 26.00
CA LYS A 17 19.94 2.74 25.92
C LYS A 17 20.28 1.26 26.04
N LEU A 18 21.40 0.83 25.46
CA LEU A 18 21.89 -0.54 25.58
C LEU A 18 22.16 -0.89 27.03
N HIS A 19 22.88 -0.02 27.72
CA HIS A 19 23.16 -0.18 29.15
C HIS A 19 21.87 -0.23 30.00
N ALA A 20 20.88 0.60 29.69
CA ALA A 20 19.59 0.57 30.40
C ALA A 20 18.83 -0.76 30.19
N ILE A 21 18.86 -1.31 28.98
CA ILE A 21 18.27 -2.63 28.68
C ILE A 21 19.01 -3.74 29.44
N ASP A 22 20.34 -3.66 29.50
CA ASP A 22 21.16 -4.67 30.20
C ASP A 22 21.00 -4.64 31.69
N ALA A 23 20.81 -3.46 32.28
CA ALA A 23 20.61 -3.26 33.70
C ALA A 23 19.21 -3.64 34.20
N ASP A 24 18.22 -3.76 33.29
CA ASP A 24 16.85 -4.11 33.64
C ASP A 24 16.71 -5.61 33.91
N ALA A 25 16.67 -5.98 35.19
CA ALA A 25 16.49 -7.36 35.61
C ALA A 25 15.06 -7.90 35.46
N THR A 26 14.09 -7.05 35.13
CA THR A 26 12.66 -7.44 35.02
C THR A 26 12.32 -8.06 33.64
N ILE A 27 13.13 -7.82 32.62
CA ILE A 27 12.89 -8.34 31.27
C ILE A 27 13.50 -9.71 31.04
N SER A 28 12.79 -10.56 30.30
CA SER A 28 13.27 -11.88 29.92
C SER A 28 14.49 -11.82 28.98
N ILE A 29 15.27 -12.89 28.90
CA ILE A 29 16.40 -13.02 27.95
C ILE A 29 15.92 -12.82 26.50
N ALA A 30 14.77 -13.40 26.13
CA ALA A 30 14.20 -13.26 24.79
C ALA A 30 13.82 -11.80 24.49
N THR A 31 13.19 -11.11 25.46
CA THR A 31 12.83 -9.70 25.32
C THR A 31 14.07 -8.82 25.19
N ARG A 32 15.10 -9.09 26.01
CA ARG A 32 16.40 -8.37 25.96
C ARG A 32 17.05 -8.53 24.59
N THR A 33 17.11 -9.75 24.06
CA THR A 33 17.67 -10.05 22.74
C THR A 33 16.93 -9.27 21.64
N LEU A 34 15.61 -9.25 21.71
CA LEU A 34 14.80 -8.48 20.74
C LEU A 34 15.01 -6.97 20.88
N ALA A 35 15.10 -6.47 22.12
CA ALA A 35 15.36 -5.05 22.39
C ALA A 35 16.74 -4.61 21.87
N HIS A 36 17.78 -5.44 22.05
CA HIS A 36 19.11 -5.19 21.47
C HIS A 36 19.08 -5.13 19.95
N SER A 37 18.37 -6.08 19.31
CA SER A 37 18.23 -6.09 17.85
C SER A 37 17.52 -4.82 17.34
N ASN A 38 16.41 -4.44 17.96
CA ASN A 38 15.68 -3.23 17.59
C ASN A 38 16.51 -1.96 17.85
N LEU A 39 17.23 -1.89 18.97
CA LEU A 39 18.08 -0.75 19.27
C LEU A 39 19.23 -0.60 18.27
N SER A 40 19.87 -1.72 17.88
CA SER A 40 20.93 -1.74 16.87
C SER A 40 20.42 -1.26 15.51
N MET A 41 19.19 -1.68 15.13
CA MET A 41 18.54 -1.22 13.90
C MET A 41 18.24 0.27 13.92
N ASN A 42 17.71 0.78 15.05
CA ASN A 42 17.42 2.19 15.20
C ASN A 42 18.70 3.04 15.13
N TYR A 43 19.80 2.56 15.72
CA TYR A 43 21.11 3.21 15.63
C TYR A 43 21.59 3.29 14.18
N ALA A 44 21.57 2.17 13.47
CA ALA A 44 21.95 2.10 12.07
C ALA A 44 21.07 3.03 11.21
N SER A 45 19.76 2.98 11.40
CA SER A 45 18.79 3.85 10.71
C SER A 45 19.07 5.33 10.95
N ALA A 46 19.39 5.71 12.18
CA ALA A 46 19.73 7.10 12.50
C ALA A 46 20.97 7.56 11.74
N LEU A 47 22.01 6.70 11.62
CA LEU A 47 23.22 7.04 10.86
C LEU A 47 22.92 7.20 9.37
N PHE A 48 22.14 6.30 8.74
CA PHE A 48 21.73 6.45 7.35
C PHE A 48 20.85 7.65 7.12
N GLY A 49 20.02 7.99 8.10
CA GLY A 49 19.15 9.14 8.09
C GLY A 49 19.87 10.50 8.20
N PHE A 50 21.17 10.55 8.43
CA PHE A 50 21.90 11.79 8.72
C PHE A 50 21.54 12.94 7.78
N LYS A 51 21.70 12.76 6.47
CA LYS A 51 21.44 13.84 5.49
C LYS A 51 20.01 14.32 5.55
N ASN A 52 19.06 13.40 5.75
CA ASN A 52 17.65 13.74 5.88
C ASN A 52 17.36 14.44 7.22
N ASN A 53 17.87 13.89 8.30
CA ASN A 53 17.63 14.39 9.65
C ASN A 53 18.20 15.81 9.83
N ILE A 54 19.44 16.04 9.32
CA ILE A 54 20.04 17.36 9.38
C ILE A 54 19.36 18.35 8.44
N ALA A 55 18.93 17.92 7.27
CA ALA A 55 18.21 18.80 6.34
C ALA A 55 16.85 19.25 6.89
N MET A 56 16.16 18.37 7.61
CA MET A 56 14.80 18.60 8.13
C MET A 56 14.78 19.20 9.54
N ALA A 57 15.81 18.99 10.36
CA ALA A 57 15.83 19.46 11.76
C ALA A 57 15.54 20.97 11.92
N PRO A 58 16.06 21.88 11.08
CA PRO A 58 15.71 23.30 11.20
C PRO A 58 14.22 23.59 10.95
N MET A 59 13.56 22.78 10.11
CA MET A 59 12.15 22.97 9.77
C MET A 59 11.22 22.63 10.95
N VAL A 60 11.65 21.70 11.82
CA VAL A 60 10.89 21.34 13.05
C VAL A 60 10.77 22.55 13.99
N VAL A 61 11.73 23.45 13.97
CA VAL A 61 11.74 24.70 14.78
C VAL A 61 11.40 25.94 13.92
N GLY A 62 10.72 25.77 12.80
CA GLY A 62 10.28 26.86 11.94
C GLY A 62 11.37 27.59 11.15
N LYS A 63 12.56 26.98 10.99
CA LYS A 63 13.68 27.53 10.22
C LYS A 63 13.79 26.87 8.86
N LYS A 64 14.43 27.55 7.90
CA LYS A 64 14.70 26.97 6.56
C LYS A 64 15.63 25.78 6.67
N GLY A 65 15.28 24.66 6.04
CA GLY A 65 16.10 23.47 5.98
C GLY A 65 17.36 23.65 5.13
N VAL A 66 18.31 22.73 5.28
CA VAL A 66 19.55 22.67 4.51
C VAL A 66 19.35 21.69 3.35
N ARG A 67 19.88 22.01 2.16
CA ARG A 67 19.78 21.09 1.00
C ARG A 67 20.65 19.85 1.26
N ARG A 68 20.09 18.66 1.00
CA ARG A 68 20.82 17.38 1.18
C ARG A 68 22.08 17.27 0.32
N ALA A 69 22.09 17.88 -0.86
CA ALA A 69 23.24 17.91 -1.75
C ALA A 69 24.45 18.64 -1.14
N ASP A 70 24.23 19.55 -0.19
CA ASP A 70 25.30 20.33 0.45
C ASP A 70 25.92 19.56 1.65
N LEU A 71 25.41 18.37 1.98
CA LEU A 71 25.89 17.52 3.07
C LEU A 71 26.77 16.39 2.52
N SER A 72 28.09 16.53 2.67
CA SER A 72 29.04 15.48 2.34
C SER A 72 29.34 14.59 3.55
N ILE A 73 29.61 13.31 3.30
CA ILE A 73 29.98 12.32 4.32
C ILE A 73 31.20 11.57 3.83
N ASP A 74 32.27 11.53 4.63
CA ASP A 74 33.32 10.53 4.44
C ASP A 74 32.76 9.18 4.96
N THR A 75 32.41 8.35 4.00
CA THR A 75 31.62 7.16 4.23
C THR A 75 32.36 6.08 5.02
N LEU A 76 33.65 5.92 4.79
CA LEU A 76 34.46 4.92 5.49
C LEU A 76 34.57 5.20 6.99
N SER A 77 34.91 6.42 7.36
CA SER A 77 35.04 6.79 8.75
C SER A 77 33.69 6.93 9.46
N TYR A 78 32.67 7.40 8.77
CA TYR A 78 31.36 7.65 9.33
C TYR A 78 30.63 6.37 9.71
N PHE A 79 30.65 5.34 8.87
CA PHE A 79 29.93 4.07 9.07
C PHE A 79 30.77 2.98 9.79
N LYS A 80 32.02 3.24 10.13
CA LYS A 80 32.92 2.26 10.75
C LYS A 80 32.33 1.54 11.97
N THR A 81 31.52 2.25 12.75
CA THR A 81 30.88 1.70 13.96
C THR A 81 29.79 0.68 13.67
N LEU A 82 29.28 0.61 12.45
CA LEU A 82 28.24 -0.36 12.06
C LEU A 82 28.79 -1.77 11.87
N GLU A 83 30.08 -1.91 11.53
CA GLU A 83 30.73 -3.22 11.34
C GLU A 83 30.69 -4.10 12.61
N GLN A 84 30.54 -3.49 13.78
CA GLN A 84 30.53 -4.16 15.07
C GLN A 84 29.13 -4.49 15.58
N LEU A 85 28.07 -4.14 14.84
CA LEU A 85 26.71 -4.38 15.32
C LEU A 85 26.32 -5.84 15.34
N PRO A 86 25.89 -6.39 16.52
CA PRO A 86 25.51 -7.80 16.65
C PRO A 86 24.36 -8.21 15.73
N ILE A 87 23.58 -7.25 15.25
CA ILE A 87 22.42 -7.49 14.39
C ILE A 87 22.78 -8.20 13.09
N LEU A 88 23.97 -7.97 12.56
CA LEU A 88 24.44 -8.57 11.31
C LEU A 88 24.68 -10.09 11.45
N HIS A 89 24.76 -10.58 12.69
CA HIS A 89 25.04 -11.97 13.04
C HIS A 89 23.90 -12.64 13.84
N SER A 90 22.77 -11.95 14.02
CA SER A 90 21.66 -12.42 14.85
C SER A 90 20.61 -13.20 14.07
N LYS A 91 20.19 -14.36 14.57
CA LYS A 91 19.04 -15.13 14.07
C LYS A 91 17.71 -14.36 14.16
N ASN A 92 17.67 -13.25 14.90
CA ASN A 92 16.50 -12.41 15.07
C ASN A 92 16.34 -11.34 13.98
N GLN A 93 17.25 -11.29 13.01
CA GLN A 93 17.19 -10.37 11.86
C GLN A 93 15.85 -10.47 11.11
N ARG A 94 15.25 -11.67 11.04
CA ARG A 94 13.95 -11.92 10.40
C ARG A 94 12.78 -11.09 10.96
N TYR A 95 12.89 -10.62 12.20
CA TYR A 95 11.84 -9.80 12.83
C TYR A 95 12.00 -8.30 12.59
N CYS A 96 13.08 -7.91 11.95
CA CYS A 96 13.39 -6.51 11.67
C CYS A 96 13.00 -6.17 10.23
N SER A 97 11.75 -5.72 10.01
CA SER A 97 11.28 -5.25 8.70
C SER A 97 12.20 -4.18 8.07
N PHE A 98 12.92 -3.46 8.92
CA PHE A 98 13.86 -2.42 8.55
C PHE A 98 15.19 -2.93 7.97
N LEU A 99 15.63 -4.14 8.36
CA LEU A 99 16.89 -4.71 7.92
C LEU A 99 16.98 -4.77 6.39
N ALA A 100 15.89 -5.01 5.79
CA ALA A 100 15.78 -5.21 4.38
C ALA A 100 15.98 -3.92 3.55
N ASP A 101 15.57 -2.73 4.03
CA ASP A 101 15.88 -1.43 3.39
C ASP A 101 17.32 -1.04 3.64
N PHE A 102 17.82 -1.43 4.78
CA PHE A 102 19.16 -1.22 5.24
C PHE A 102 20.19 -2.02 4.43
N THR A 103 19.97 -3.32 4.24
CA THR A 103 20.93 -4.20 3.59
C THR A 103 21.19 -3.86 2.12
N SER A 104 20.16 -3.44 1.38
CA SER A 104 20.33 -3.17 -0.06
C SER A 104 21.21 -1.96 -0.36
N SER A 105 21.21 -0.94 0.49
CA SER A 105 22.01 0.28 0.31
C SER A 105 23.38 0.19 0.98
N PHE A 106 23.45 -0.50 2.10
CA PHE A 106 24.64 -0.58 2.94
C PHE A 106 25.61 -1.68 2.52
N CYS A 107 25.11 -2.88 2.25
CA CYS A 107 25.96 -4.02 1.96
C CYS A 107 26.79 -3.82 0.69
N ARG A 108 26.23 -3.17 -0.32
CA ARG A 108 26.95 -2.88 -1.56
C ARG A 108 28.08 -1.85 -1.40
N GLN A 109 28.04 -1.05 -0.36
CA GLN A 109 28.94 0.10 -0.21
C GLN A 109 29.98 -0.07 0.90
N TYR A 110 29.69 -0.84 1.98
CA TYR A 110 30.45 -0.77 3.23
C TYR A 110 30.75 -2.10 3.93
N MET A 111 30.18 -3.20 3.47
CA MET A 111 30.47 -4.51 4.05
C MET A 111 31.23 -5.38 3.07
N ALA A 112 32.20 -6.12 3.57
CA ALA A 112 32.73 -7.28 2.86
C ALA A 112 31.53 -8.19 2.49
N ALA A 113 31.56 -8.80 1.29
CA ALA A 113 30.47 -9.65 0.81
C ALA A 113 30.06 -10.66 1.89
N ASP A 114 28.91 -10.44 2.51
CA ASP A 114 28.28 -11.39 3.40
C ASP A 114 27.19 -12.10 2.61
N PRO A 115 27.35 -13.41 2.31
CA PRO A 115 26.40 -14.16 1.51
C PRO A 115 24.99 -14.11 2.05
N LEU A 116 24.80 -14.06 3.37
CA LEU A 116 23.45 -13.95 3.98
C LEU A 116 22.79 -12.60 3.65
N LEU A 117 23.56 -11.53 3.66
CA LEU A 117 23.02 -10.20 3.36
C LEU A 117 22.67 -10.05 1.87
N ASP A 118 23.45 -10.67 0.99
CA ASP A 118 23.11 -10.74 -0.43
C ASP A 118 21.84 -11.55 -0.65
N ASP A 119 21.67 -12.68 0.02
CA ASP A 119 20.46 -13.49 -0.03
C ASP A 119 19.23 -12.72 0.48
N ILE A 120 19.35 -12.01 1.60
CA ILE A 120 18.29 -11.15 2.13
C ILE A 120 17.92 -10.04 1.13
N ALA A 121 18.91 -9.42 0.50
CA ALA A 121 18.67 -8.36 -0.50
C ALA A 121 17.93 -8.91 -1.74
N VAL A 122 18.29 -10.10 -2.20
CA VAL A 122 17.58 -10.79 -3.29
C VAL A 122 16.17 -11.15 -2.88
N GLY A 123 16.00 -11.82 -1.73
CA GLY A 123 14.70 -12.20 -1.18
C GLY A 123 13.76 -11.00 -1.07
N LYS A 124 14.24 -9.88 -0.54
CA LYS A 124 13.45 -8.65 -0.46
C LYS A 124 13.07 -8.06 -1.82
N ARG A 125 13.97 -8.06 -2.78
CA ARG A 125 13.65 -7.56 -4.12
C ARG A 125 12.47 -8.35 -4.72
N LEU A 126 12.46 -9.67 -4.54
CA LEU A 126 11.38 -10.54 -5.00
C LEU A 126 10.10 -10.35 -4.15
N SER A 127 10.23 -10.19 -2.83
CA SER A 127 9.08 -9.97 -1.94
C SER A 127 8.32 -8.66 -2.20
N ARG A 128 8.90 -7.71 -2.93
CA ARG A 128 8.19 -6.49 -3.36
C ARG A 128 6.95 -6.81 -4.22
N SER A 129 7.01 -7.86 -5.03
CA SER A 129 5.85 -8.34 -5.79
C SER A 129 4.75 -8.81 -4.84
N LEU A 130 5.11 -9.59 -3.82
CA LEU A 130 4.17 -10.08 -2.80
C LEU A 130 3.54 -8.92 -1.99
N GLY A 131 4.34 -7.92 -1.64
CA GLY A 131 3.85 -6.69 -0.99
C GLY A 131 2.83 -5.92 -1.83
N ARG A 132 2.91 -6.02 -3.15
CA ARG A 132 1.94 -5.49 -4.11
C ARG A 132 0.83 -6.48 -4.46
N LYS A 133 0.67 -7.57 -3.70
CA LYS A 133 -0.31 -8.64 -3.92
C LYS A 133 -0.12 -9.43 -5.22
N HIS A 134 1.07 -9.37 -5.83
CA HIS A 134 1.42 -10.16 -7.00
C HIS A 134 2.20 -11.41 -6.59
N LEU A 135 1.73 -12.58 -6.98
CA LEU A 135 2.45 -13.84 -6.77
C LEU A 135 3.76 -13.84 -7.56
N LEU A 136 4.74 -14.53 -7.02
CA LEU A 136 5.98 -14.79 -7.76
C LEU A 136 5.69 -15.64 -8.99
N THR A 137 6.24 -15.24 -10.13
CA THR A 137 6.21 -16.06 -11.34
C THR A 137 7.11 -17.29 -11.19
N GLU A 138 6.89 -18.33 -12.00
CA GLU A 138 7.77 -19.51 -12.03
C GLU A 138 9.23 -19.12 -12.31
N GLN A 139 9.46 -18.14 -13.18
CA GLN A 139 10.79 -17.62 -13.46
C GLN A 139 11.43 -16.94 -12.22
N GLN A 140 10.64 -16.17 -11.47
CA GLN A 140 11.12 -15.54 -10.22
C GLN A 140 11.40 -16.58 -9.13
N MET A 141 10.56 -17.62 -9.05
CA MET A 141 10.76 -18.71 -8.11
C MET A 141 12.02 -19.55 -8.47
N ALA A 142 12.25 -19.81 -9.74
CA ALA A 142 13.47 -20.45 -10.22
C ALA A 142 14.71 -19.60 -9.89
N ALA A 143 14.67 -18.31 -10.21
CA ALA A 143 15.75 -17.38 -9.90
C ALA A 143 16.03 -17.29 -8.38
N ALA A 144 14.99 -17.38 -7.54
CA ALA A 144 15.16 -17.41 -6.10
C ALA A 144 15.89 -18.69 -5.64
N ARG A 145 15.55 -19.85 -6.22
CA ARG A 145 16.25 -21.13 -5.91
C ARG A 145 17.73 -21.09 -6.29
N ASP A 146 18.05 -20.46 -7.41
CA ASP A 146 19.41 -20.40 -7.94
C ASP A 146 20.28 -19.36 -7.25
N SER A 147 19.68 -18.23 -6.82
CA SER A 147 20.43 -17.06 -6.33
C SER A 147 20.38 -16.85 -4.81
N ILE A 148 19.49 -17.53 -4.08
CA ILE A 148 19.41 -17.49 -2.62
C ILE A 148 19.95 -18.79 -2.06
N ALA A 149 21.16 -18.77 -1.52
CA ALA A 149 21.82 -19.95 -0.95
C ALA A 149 21.28 -20.29 0.45
N ASN A 150 20.88 -19.26 1.22
CA ASN A 150 20.37 -19.45 2.58
C ASN A 150 18.95 -20.03 2.56
N ASP A 151 18.79 -21.24 3.07
CA ASP A 151 17.52 -21.96 3.09
C ASP A 151 16.41 -21.18 3.81
N MET A 152 16.73 -20.57 4.95
CA MET A 152 15.72 -19.81 5.73
C MET A 152 15.17 -18.62 4.95
N VAL A 153 16.02 -17.87 4.24
CA VAL A 153 15.59 -16.72 3.43
C VAL A 153 14.69 -17.21 2.29
N ARG A 154 15.07 -18.31 1.66
CA ARG A 154 14.31 -18.91 0.56
C ARG A 154 12.97 -19.48 1.03
N GLU A 155 12.96 -20.21 2.14
CA GLU A 155 11.74 -20.77 2.74
C GLU A 155 10.76 -19.67 3.15
N LEU A 156 11.22 -18.58 3.76
CA LEU A 156 10.35 -17.45 4.12
C LEU A 156 9.74 -16.81 2.88
N LEU A 157 10.52 -16.56 1.84
CA LEU A 157 10.00 -15.99 0.59
C LEU A 157 8.91 -16.88 -0.04
N PHE A 158 9.12 -18.19 -0.05
CA PHE A 158 8.14 -19.13 -0.62
C PHE A 158 6.92 -19.31 0.28
N ALA A 159 7.09 -19.30 1.61
CA ALA A 159 5.98 -19.31 2.55
C ALA A 159 5.09 -18.06 2.37
N ASP A 160 5.68 -16.88 2.26
CA ASP A 160 4.93 -15.63 2.00
C ASP A 160 4.16 -15.71 0.67
N ASN A 161 4.75 -16.33 -0.36
CA ASN A 161 4.07 -16.54 -1.65
C ASN A 161 2.89 -17.51 -1.53
N GLU A 162 3.03 -18.63 -0.84
CA GLU A 162 1.92 -19.56 -0.63
C GLU A 162 0.84 -18.98 0.28
N ASP A 163 1.20 -18.20 1.28
CA ASP A 163 0.24 -17.47 2.12
C ASP A 163 -0.58 -16.47 1.30
N LEU A 164 0.08 -15.70 0.43
CA LEU A 164 -0.62 -14.77 -0.46
C LEU A 164 -1.56 -15.51 -1.41
N LYS A 165 -1.13 -16.65 -1.99
CA LYS A 165 -1.95 -17.50 -2.85
C LYS A 165 -3.19 -18.03 -2.13
N SER A 166 -3.03 -18.48 -0.89
CA SER A 166 -4.13 -18.91 -0.03
C SER A 166 -5.11 -17.77 0.27
N GLN A 167 -4.59 -16.57 0.57
CA GLN A 167 -5.41 -15.38 0.80
C GLN A 167 -6.21 -14.98 -0.45
N GLN A 168 -5.59 -15.01 -1.63
CA GLN A 168 -6.26 -14.71 -2.90
C GLN A 168 -7.37 -15.72 -3.17
N LYS A 169 -7.09 -17.02 -3.04
CA LYS A 169 -8.10 -18.07 -3.21
C LYS A 169 -9.29 -17.89 -2.26
N SER A 170 -9.04 -17.62 -0.98
CA SER A 170 -10.10 -17.34 0.00
C SER A 170 -10.91 -16.09 -0.35
N ALA A 171 -10.25 -15.06 -0.93
CA ALA A 171 -10.93 -13.85 -1.38
C ALA A 171 -11.85 -14.14 -2.58
N ASP A 172 -11.39 -14.95 -3.54
CA ASP A 172 -12.17 -15.35 -4.71
C ASP A 172 -13.40 -16.19 -4.31
N GLU A 173 -13.22 -17.15 -3.40
CA GLU A 173 -14.33 -17.96 -2.87
C GLU A 173 -15.39 -17.09 -2.18
N LYS A 174 -14.97 -16.12 -1.36
CA LYS A 174 -15.86 -15.15 -0.75
C LYS A 174 -16.58 -14.28 -1.77
N MET A 175 -15.87 -13.85 -2.82
CA MET A 175 -16.45 -13.04 -3.89
C MET A 175 -17.57 -13.80 -4.62
N VAL A 176 -17.33 -15.08 -4.96
CA VAL A 176 -18.33 -15.93 -5.60
C VAL A 176 -19.59 -16.06 -4.74
N GLU A 177 -19.45 -16.27 -3.43
CA GLU A 177 -20.57 -16.37 -2.51
C GLU A 177 -21.33 -15.03 -2.37
N MET A 178 -20.60 -13.94 -2.36
CA MET A 178 -21.20 -12.60 -2.31
C MET A 178 -22.00 -12.26 -3.56
N ILE A 179 -21.51 -12.64 -4.75
CA ILE A 179 -22.23 -12.45 -6.02
C ILE A 179 -23.55 -13.24 -5.99
N LYS A 180 -23.53 -14.50 -5.53
CA LYS A 180 -24.74 -15.31 -5.37
C LYS A 180 -25.75 -14.64 -4.43
N THR A 181 -25.30 -14.14 -3.29
CA THR A 181 -26.13 -13.45 -2.32
C THR A 181 -26.68 -12.13 -2.88
N ALA A 182 -25.88 -11.36 -3.58
CA ALA A 182 -26.27 -10.10 -4.21
C ALA A 182 -27.36 -10.28 -5.26
N ASN A 183 -27.33 -11.39 -6.02
CA ASN A 183 -28.33 -11.71 -7.04
C ASN A 183 -29.74 -11.96 -6.43
N SER A 184 -29.81 -12.21 -5.12
CA SER A 184 -31.06 -12.39 -4.37
C SER A 184 -31.44 -11.14 -3.56
N SER A 185 -30.66 -10.09 -3.58
CA SER A 185 -30.90 -8.85 -2.83
C SER A 185 -31.72 -7.86 -3.63
N SER A 186 -32.66 -7.19 -2.96
CA SER A 186 -33.37 -6.02 -3.50
C SER A 186 -32.67 -4.69 -3.24
N VAL A 187 -31.62 -4.69 -2.42
CA VAL A 187 -30.92 -3.47 -1.98
C VAL A 187 -29.70 -3.17 -2.86
N TYR A 188 -28.95 -4.19 -3.20
CA TYR A 188 -27.70 -4.02 -3.94
C TYR A 188 -27.48 -5.16 -4.94
N SER A 189 -26.69 -4.89 -5.96
CA SER A 189 -26.23 -5.91 -6.91
C SER A 189 -24.72 -5.79 -7.11
N ILE A 190 -24.09 -6.87 -7.58
CA ILE A 190 -22.66 -6.89 -7.92
C ILE A 190 -22.53 -7.17 -9.41
N ILE A 191 -21.72 -6.37 -10.10
CA ILE A 191 -21.23 -6.69 -11.43
C ILE A 191 -19.87 -7.34 -11.24
N ASP A 192 -19.75 -8.58 -11.64
CA ASP A 192 -18.50 -9.31 -11.72
C ASP A 192 -17.75 -8.90 -12.99
N ILE A 193 -16.58 -8.33 -12.83
CA ILE A 193 -15.69 -7.93 -13.92
C ILE A 193 -14.60 -8.98 -14.04
N ASP A 194 -14.45 -9.56 -15.23
CA ASP A 194 -13.36 -10.51 -15.49
C ASP A 194 -12.01 -9.84 -15.17
N PRO A 195 -11.17 -10.41 -14.28
CA PRO A 195 -9.84 -9.87 -13.97
C PRO A 195 -8.94 -9.65 -15.19
N LYS A 196 -9.23 -10.30 -16.31
CA LYS A 196 -8.50 -10.15 -17.58
C LYS A 196 -9.07 -9.07 -18.50
N MET A 197 -10.21 -8.48 -18.13
CA MET A 197 -10.84 -7.42 -18.94
C MET A 197 -9.94 -6.18 -18.95
N SER A 198 -9.70 -5.61 -20.12
CA SER A 198 -8.89 -4.40 -20.23
C SER A 198 -9.65 -3.16 -19.75
N ALA A 199 -8.90 -2.11 -19.36
CA ALA A 199 -9.49 -0.86 -18.85
C ALA A 199 -10.48 -0.23 -19.85
N GLU A 200 -10.17 -0.28 -21.15
CA GLU A 200 -11.01 0.26 -22.22
C GLU A 200 -12.36 -0.46 -22.34
N GLN A 201 -12.45 -1.69 -21.84
CA GLN A 201 -13.67 -2.50 -21.90
C GLN A 201 -14.53 -2.37 -20.63
N ILE A 202 -13.96 -1.98 -19.50
CA ILE A 202 -14.66 -1.98 -18.20
C ILE A 202 -15.84 -1.00 -18.21
N PHE A 203 -15.62 0.29 -18.51
CA PHE A 203 -16.71 1.28 -18.54
C PHE A 203 -17.77 0.93 -19.58
N PRO A 204 -17.41 0.57 -20.85
CA PRO A 204 -18.40 0.11 -21.80
C PRO A 204 -19.22 -1.10 -21.31
N SER A 205 -18.61 -2.06 -20.60
CA SER A 205 -19.33 -3.22 -20.07
C SER A 205 -20.38 -2.83 -19.02
N ILE A 206 -20.04 -1.90 -18.13
CA ILE A 206 -20.95 -1.37 -17.10
C ILE A 206 -22.06 -0.55 -17.76
N ILE A 207 -21.71 0.38 -18.63
CA ILE A 207 -22.62 1.31 -19.29
C ILE A 207 -23.65 0.55 -20.15
N ASN A 208 -23.19 -0.42 -20.94
CA ASN A 208 -24.07 -1.22 -21.80
C ASN A 208 -25.10 -2.03 -21.01
N LYS A 209 -24.79 -2.46 -19.79
CA LYS A 209 -25.72 -3.16 -18.91
C LYS A 209 -26.93 -2.28 -18.49
N TYR A 210 -26.73 -0.97 -18.50
CA TYR A 210 -27.73 0.02 -18.10
C TYR A 210 -28.05 1.02 -19.23
N LYS A 211 -27.99 0.56 -20.47
CA LYS A 211 -28.26 1.40 -21.63
C LYS A 211 -29.61 2.13 -21.51
N GLY A 212 -29.63 3.41 -21.79
CA GLY A 212 -30.82 4.26 -21.69
C GLY A 212 -31.05 4.81 -20.26
N LYS A 213 -30.14 4.57 -19.32
CA LYS A 213 -30.17 5.16 -17.97
C LYS A 213 -29.02 6.13 -17.77
N THR A 214 -29.24 7.14 -16.95
CA THR A 214 -28.17 7.99 -16.43
C THR A 214 -27.43 7.24 -15.32
N LEU A 215 -26.09 7.24 -15.33
CA LEU A 215 -25.28 6.59 -14.30
C LEU A 215 -24.44 7.61 -13.55
N LEU A 216 -24.31 7.38 -12.23
CA LEU A 216 -23.24 7.96 -11.41
C LEU A 216 -22.25 6.87 -11.06
N LEU A 217 -21.03 6.94 -11.61
CA LEU A 217 -19.94 6.04 -11.23
C LEU A 217 -19.15 6.72 -10.12
N ASP A 218 -19.02 6.08 -8.96
CA ASP A 218 -18.35 6.57 -7.75
C ASP A 218 -17.18 5.66 -7.40
N PHE A 219 -15.95 6.13 -7.59
CA PHE A 219 -14.74 5.42 -7.19
C PHE A 219 -14.47 5.63 -5.71
N TRP A 220 -14.43 4.55 -4.96
CA TRP A 220 -14.26 4.57 -3.53
C TRP A 220 -13.50 3.35 -3.00
N ASN A 221 -13.08 3.37 -1.74
CA ASN A 221 -12.56 2.20 -1.05
C ASN A 221 -12.99 2.18 0.43
N THR A 222 -12.97 1.00 1.06
CA THR A 222 -13.46 0.82 2.43
C THR A 222 -12.71 1.65 3.48
N TRP A 223 -11.47 2.03 3.20
CA TRP A 223 -10.62 2.87 4.02
C TRP A 223 -10.78 4.38 3.72
N CYS A 224 -11.42 4.75 2.62
CA CYS A 224 -11.59 6.13 2.19
C CYS A 224 -12.68 6.83 3.02
N MET A 225 -12.28 7.56 4.07
CA MET A 225 -13.23 8.32 4.90
C MET A 225 -13.98 9.41 4.12
N PRO A 226 -13.34 10.23 3.26
CA PRO A 226 -14.06 11.23 2.45
C PRO A 226 -15.10 10.63 1.53
N CYS A 227 -14.83 9.46 0.92
CA CYS A 227 -15.78 8.76 0.07
C CYS A 227 -17.04 8.36 0.85
N ARG A 228 -16.86 7.80 2.04
CA ARG A 228 -17.97 7.38 2.92
C ARG A 228 -18.82 8.55 3.40
N ALA A 229 -18.19 9.69 3.71
CA ALA A 229 -18.90 10.92 4.06
C ALA A 229 -19.73 11.43 2.88
N ALA A 230 -19.15 11.43 1.66
CA ALA A 230 -19.84 11.81 0.44
C ALA A 230 -21.05 10.90 0.14
N MET A 231 -20.90 9.59 0.25
CA MET A 231 -22.00 8.63 0.09
C MET A 231 -23.15 8.92 1.05
N SER A 232 -22.85 9.27 2.31
CA SER A 232 -23.88 9.66 3.28
C SER A 232 -24.60 10.94 2.87
N ALA A 233 -23.89 11.93 2.33
CA ALA A 233 -24.46 13.17 1.83
C ALA A 233 -25.31 12.96 0.56
N ILE A 234 -24.94 12.00 -0.31
CA ILE A 234 -25.67 11.67 -1.55
C ILE A 234 -26.96 10.88 -1.27
N ARG A 235 -27.10 10.26 -0.12
CA ARG A 235 -28.26 9.39 0.18
C ARG A 235 -29.62 10.05 -0.09
N PRO A 236 -29.92 11.29 0.36
CA PRO A 236 -31.19 11.94 0.04
C PRO A 236 -31.41 12.20 -1.45
N LEU A 237 -30.31 12.44 -2.20
CA LEU A 237 -30.37 12.63 -3.65
C LEU A 237 -30.78 11.33 -4.36
N LYS A 238 -30.31 10.16 -3.90
CA LYS A 238 -30.72 8.86 -4.43
C LYS A 238 -32.20 8.57 -4.28
N GLU A 239 -32.80 9.02 -3.19
CA GLU A 239 -34.23 8.89 -2.94
C GLU A 239 -35.06 9.76 -3.87
N GLN A 240 -34.50 10.90 -4.32
CA GLN A 240 -35.14 11.81 -5.27
C GLN A 240 -34.94 11.41 -6.73
N LEU A 241 -33.76 10.90 -7.08
CA LEU A 241 -33.36 10.53 -8.44
C LEU A 241 -33.34 9.02 -8.63
N THR A 242 -34.51 8.38 -8.57
CA THR A 242 -34.68 6.92 -8.64
C THR A 242 -34.38 6.33 -10.01
N ASP A 243 -34.40 7.14 -11.07
CA ASP A 243 -34.06 6.71 -12.44
C ASP A 243 -32.54 6.68 -12.71
N VAL A 244 -31.74 7.22 -11.81
CA VAL A 244 -30.28 7.19 -11.90
C VAL A 244 -29.76 5.88 -11.33
N VAL A 245 -28.84 5.26 -12.05
CA VAL A 245 -28.11 4.07 -11.59
C VAL A 245 -26.84 4.50 -10.88
N TYR A 246 -26.72 4.20 -9.60
CA TYR A 246 -25.56 4.48 -8.77
C TYR A 246 -24.62 3.29 -8.77
N VAL A 247 -23.43 3.45 -9.33
CA VAL A 247 -22.43 2.39 -9.46
C VAL A 247 -21.22 2.75 -8.60
N TYR A 248 -20.93 1.92 -7.62
CA TYR A 248 -19.82 2.08 -6.68
C TYR A 248 -18.66 1.18 -7.08
N ILE A 249 -17.54 1.75 -7.46
CA ILE A 249 -16.36 1.05 -7.96
C ILE A 249 -15.26 1.10 -6.91
N ALA A 250 -14.92 -0.06 -6.37
CA ALA A 250 -13.80 -0.25 -5.45
C ALA A 250 -12.71 -1.11 -6.12
N ASP A 251 -11.52 -1.12 -5.54
CA ASP A 251 -10.42 -1.98 -5.99
C ASP A 251 -9.98 -2.99 -4.91
N ALA A 252 -8.94 -3.76 -5.24
CA ALA A 252 -8.41 -4.82 -4.39
C ALA A 252 -7.79 -4.32 -3.08
N SER A 253 -7.51 -3.02 -2.92
CA SER A 253 -7.07 -2.42 -1.64
C SER A 253 -8.16 -2.44 -0.57
N SER A 254 -9.43 -2.61 -0.99
CA SER A 254 -10.55 -2.92 -0.10
C SER A 254 -10.60 -4.43 0.17
N PRO A 255 -10.27 -4.92 1.40
CA PRO A 255 -10.37 -6.34 1.70
C PRO A 255 -11.78 -6.87 1.44
N VAL A 256 -11.90 -7.99 0.70
CA VAL A 256 -13.18 -8.49 0.18
C VAL A 256 -14.23 -8.70 1.27
N GLY A 257 -13.84 -9.19 2.45
CA GLY A 257 -14.76 -9.37 3.58
C GLY A 257 -15.32 -8.04 4.10
N LYS A 258 -14.45 -7.02 4.27
CA LYS A 258 -14.87 -5.69 4.73
C LYS A 258 -15.73 -4.97 3.69
N TRP A 259 -15.33 -5.06 2.42
CA TRP A 259 -16.12 -4.51 1.31
C TRP A 259 -17.49 -5.15 1.26
N GLY A 260 -17.55 -6.49 1.36
CA GLY A 260 -18.81 -7.22 1.36
C GLY A 260 -19.78 -6.87 2.49
N GLU A 261 -19.27 -6.64 3.69
CA GLU A 261 -20.11 -6.18 4.79
C GLU A 261 -20.64 -4.75 4.56
N MET A 262 -19.81 -3.87 4.00
CA MET A 262 -20.21 -2.48 3.79
C MET A 262 -21.24 -2.33 2.67
N ILE A 263 -21.10 -3.05 1.56
CA ILE A 263 -22.02 -2.92 0.41
C ILE A 263 -23.46 -3.36 0.74
N LYS A 264 -23.66 -4.23 1.73
CA LYS A 264 -24.99 -4.64 2.19
C LYS A 264 -25.88 -3.47 2.64
N THR A 265 -25.24 -2.38 3.06
CA THR A 265 -25.90 -1.16 3.54
C THR A 265 -25.88 -0.01 2.54
N ILE A 266 -25.29 -0.20 1.38
CA ILE A 266 -25.16 0.80 0.33
C ILE A 266 -26.00 0.34 -0.87
N SER A 267 -27.20 0.88 -1.01
CA SER A 267 -28.06 0.53 -2.15
C SER A 267 -27.43 0.94 -3.47
N GLY A 268 -27.49 0.09 -4.48
CA GLY A 268 -26.97 0.34 -5.82
C GLY A 268 -26.18 -0.83 -6.39
N VAL A 269 -25.37 -0.53 -7.39
CA VAL A 269 -24.55 -1.49 -8.12
C VAL A 269 -23.12 -1.41 -7.61
N HIS A 270 -22.50 -2.53 -7.31
CA HIS A 270 -21.15 -2.59 -6.82
C HIS A 270 -20.24 -3.33 -7.79
N VAL A 271 -19.05 -2.78 -7.99
CA VAL A 271 -17.98 -3.35 -8.78
C VAL A 271 -16.73 -3.39 -7.93
N ARG A 272 -15.98 -4.49 -8.01
CA ARG A 272 -14.68 -4.59 -7.38
C ARG A 272 -13.64 -5.01 -8.42
N LEU A 273 -12.72 -4.11 -8.70
CA LEU A 273 -11.66 -4.28 -9.69
C LEU A 273 -10.40 -4.90 -9.06
N THR A 274 -9.52 -5.45 -9.89
CA THR A 274 -8.14 -5.70 -9.50
C THR A 274 -7.40 -4.37 -9.34
N GLU A 275 -6.23 -4.39 -8.71
CA GLU A 275 -5.39 -3.19 -8.56
C GLU A 275 -4.93 -2.69 -9.95
N GLU A 276 -4.52 -3.62 -10.82
CA GLU A 276 -4.09 -3.32 -12.18
C GLU A 276 -5.21 -2.68 -13.02
N GLN A 277 -6.44 -3.17 -12.87
CA GLN A 277 -7.59 -2.59 -13.57
C GLN A 277 -7.90 -1.18 -13.09
N ALA A 278 -7.82 -0.95 -11.76
CA ALA A 278 -8.06 0.36 -11.18
C ALA A 278 -6.98 1.37 -11.59
N ASP A 279 -5.71 0.97 -11.56
CA ASP A 279 -4.59 1.79 -12.03
C ASP A 279 -4.73 2.12 -13.51
N ALA A 280 -5.00 1.12 -14.36
CA ALA A 280 -5.17 1.33 -15.79
C ALA A 280 -6.37 2.23 -16.12
N LEU A 281 -7.49 2.16 -15.35
CA LEU A 281 -8.61 3.09 -15.48
C LEU A 281 -8.23 4.51 -15.05
N SER A 282 -7.44 4.64 -13.96
CA SER A 282 -7.00 5.96 -13.51
C SER A 282 -6.11 6.65 -14.52
N ASP A 283 -5.25 5.90 -15.19
CA ASP A 283 -4.42 6.40 -16.29
C ASP A 283 -5.24 6.77 -17.51
N LEU A 284 -6.17 5.88 -17.94
CA LEU A 284 -7.01 6.06 -19.11
C LEU A 284 -7.93 7.30 -18.99
N TYR A 285 -8.52 7.52 -17.82
CA TYR A 285 -9.45 8.61 -17.57
C TYR A 285 -8.83 9.78 -16.79
N HIS A 286 -7.49 9.77 -16.60
CA HIS A 286 -6.71 10.87 -16.04
C HIS A 286 -7.18 11.36 -14.66
N PHE A 287 -7.37 10.43 -13.71
CA PHE A 287 -7.64 10.77 -12.32
C PHE A 287 -6.59 10.15 -11.38
N SER A 288 -6.31 10.79 -10.24
CA SER A 288 -5.20 10.41 -9.36
C SER A 288 -5.61 10.15 -7.92
N GLY A 289 -6.91 10.00 -7.64
CA GLY A 289 -7.37 9.80 -6.27
C GLY A 289 -8.86 9.50 -6.16
N ILE A 290 -9.31 9.24 -4.94
CA ILE A 290 -10.70 8.98 -4.60
C ILE A 290 -11.16 9.88 -3.45
N PRO A 291 -12.47 10.28 -3.43
CA PRO A 291 -13.50 9.89 -4.38
C PRO A 291 -13.32 10.52 -5.75
N THR A 292 -13.66 9.78 -6.80
CA THR A 292 -13.76 10.30 -8.17
C THR A 292 -15.11 9.91 -8.75
N TYR A 293 -15.76 10.84 -9.42
CA TYR A 293 -17.11 10.69 -9.96
C TYR A 293 -17.12 10.86 -11.46
N PHE A 294 -17.92 10.02 -12.13
CA PHE A 294 -18.28 10.17 -13.53
C PHE A 294 -19.80 10.18 -13.66
N VAL A 295 -20.34 11.11 -14.41
CA VAL A 295 -21.73 11.08 -14.82
C VAL A 295 -21.79 10.63 -16.28
N VAL A 296 -22.61 9.60 -16.54
CA VAL A 296 -22.83 9.05 -17.87
C VAL A 296 -24.30 9.28 -18.23
N ASN A 297 -24.54 9.86 -19.41
CA ASN A 297 -25.89 10.13 -19.88
C ASN A 297 -26.58 8.88 -20.47
N LYS A 298 -27.83 9.00 -20.87
CA LYS A 298 -28.64 7.88 -21.41
C LYS A 298 -28.08 7.29 -22.71
N GLU A 299 -27.30 8.08 -23.45
CA GLU A 299 -26.59 7.68 -24.67
C GLU A 299 -25.29 6.93 -24.39
N GLY A 300 -24.89 6.83 -23.11
CA GLY A 300 -23.65 6.16 -22.68
C GLY A 300 -22.41 7.03 -22.76
N LYS A 301 -22.56 8.36 -22.93
CA LYS A 301 -21.46 9.31 -22.98
C LYS A 301 -21.14 9.86 -21.59
N ILE A 302 -19.86 9.92 -21.23
CA ILE A 302 -19.40 10.63 -20.03
C ILE A 302 -19.59 12.14 -20.27
N THR A 303 -20.40 12.77 -19.43
CA THR A 303 -20.74 14.20 -19.52
C THR A 303 -20.11 15.03 -18.40
N TYR A 304 -19.71 14.38 -17.31
CA TYR A 304 -19.04 15.03 -16.18
C TYR A 304 -18.05 14.10 -15.54
N GLN A 305 -16.91 14.66 -15.12
CA GLN A 305 -15.89 13.96 -14.34
C GLN A 305 -15.32 14.93 -13.31
N THR A 306 -15.08 14.41 -12.09
CA THR A 306 -14.39 15.19 -11.05
C THR A 306 -13.70 14.28 -10.05
N THR A 307 -12.52 14.64 -9.62
CA THR A 307 -11.86 14.10 -8.43
C THR A 307 -12.19 15.00 -7.25
N SER A 308 -12.52 14.42 -6.12
CA SER A 308 -13.12 15.01 -4.93
C SER A 308 -14.63 15.22 -5.04
N PHE A 309 -15.29 15.21 -3.88
CA PHE A 309 -16.75 15.39 -3.80
C PHE A 309 -17.15 16.84 -4.13
N PRO A 310 -17.92 17.07 -5.21
CA PRO A 310 -18.24 18.44 -5.66
C PRO A 310 -19.42 19.07 -4.91
N GLY A 311 -20.01 18.33 -3.96
CA GLY A 311 -21.25 18.72 -3.28
C GLY A 311 -22.51 18.14 -3.94
N VAL A 312 -23.57 18.01 -3.13
CA VAL A 312 -24.84 17.37 -3.56
C VAL A 312 -25.52 18.16 -4.66
N ASP A 313 -25.56 19.49 -4.55
CA ASP A 313 -26.24 20.35 -5.53
C ASP A 313 -25.59 20.26 -6.91
N LYS A 314 -24.26 20.30 -6.95
CA LYS A 314 -23.53 20.16 -8.22
C LYS A 314 -23.74 18.78 -8.85
N LEU A 315 -23.71 17.69 -8.07
CA LEU A 315 -24.01 16.37 -8.58
C LEU A 315 -25.44 16.24 -9.08
N ARG A 316 -26.42 16.80 -8.34
CA ARG A 316 -27.82 16.83 -8.76
C ARG A 316 -27.96 17.49 -10.12
N ASP A 317 -27.37 18.68 -10.29
CA ASP A 317 -27.44 19.42 -11.55
C ASP A 317 -26.82 18.62 -12.68
N CYS A 318 -25.63 18.01 -12.48
CA CYS A 318 -25.01 17.17 -13.48
C CYS A 318 -25.88 15.94 -13.86
N LEU A 319 -26.58 15.33 -12.91
CA LEU A 319 -27.43 14.16 -13.16
C LEU A 319 -28.75 14.51 -13.87
N LEU A 320 -29.30 15.69 -13.60
CA LEU A 320 -30.53 16.18 -14.23
C LEU A 320 -30.30 16.72 -15.63
N TYR A 321 -29.29 17.56 -15.82
CA TYR A 321 -29.03 18.23 -17.10
C TYR A 321 -28.33 17.37 -18.15
N THR A 322 -27.94 16.14 -17.81
CA THR A 322 -27.46 15.15 -18.80
C THR A 322 -28.59 14.48 -19.57
N SER A 323 -29.84 14.76 -19.20
CA SER A 323 -31.03 14.18 -19.87
C SER A 323 -31.40 14.91 -21.17
N ASP A 324 -30.87 16.11 -21.43
CA ASP A 324 -31.32 17.02 -22.49
C ASP A 324 -30.19 17.49 -23.45
N ALA A 325 -28.98 16.87 -23.40
CA ALA A 325 -27.84 17.24 -24.26
C ALA A 325 -27.41 16.14 -25.21
#